data_dec21afaed6f5869e894dc8635aba99f
#
_entry.id   dec21afaed6f5869e894dc8635aba99f
#
_cell.length_a   1.000
_cell.length_b   1.000
_cell.length_c   1.000
_cell.angle_alpha   90.00
_cell.angle_beta   90.00
_cell.angle_gamma   90.00
#
_symmetry.space_group_name_H-M   'P 1'
#
loop_
_entity.id
_entity.type
_entity.pdbx_description
1 polymer ?
#
loop_
_entity_poly.entity_id
_entity_poly.type
_entity_poly.pdbx_seq_one_letter_code
_entity_poly.pdbx_strand_id
1 'polypeptide(L)'
;MAEKIISFNDVHICTESFGDNNNPTILLIMGATASMIYWEEDFCKRLSYKGFHVIRYDNRDTGKSITYEYGHPEYTFEDLADDAIQVLDAYKVDKAHIVGMSMGGIITQIVALKYPNRVLTISLIMTSNFNSSLPKKNSKVTESLGELKIENWQNKDKVIEYFIKKSKILTGPKHVFDEEKVRRLNEEEFDRASNLQSMENHGLIRGWGLYLSRTSEINVPTLVIHGTEDPIIP
;
A
#
# COMPACT_ATOMS: atom_id res chain seq x y z
N MET A 1 19.59 2.36 -1.33
CA MET A 1 19.89 2.89 -2.71
C MET A 1 19.06 4.17 -2.89
N ALA A 2 19.26 4.94 -3.93
CA ALA A 2 18.48 6.16 -4.13
C ALA A 2 17.12 5.84 -4.77
N GLU A 3 16.11 6.64 -4.43
CA GLU A 3 14.82 6.63 -5.10
C GLU A 3 14.98 6.87 -6.61
N LYS A 4 14.13 6.22 -7.40
CA LYS A 4 14.12 6.31 -8.86
C LYS A 4 12.70 6.55 -9.34
N ILE A 5 12.52 7.51 -10.23
CA ILE A 5 11.26 7.71 -10.96
C ILE A 5 11.30 6.85 -12.23
N ILE A 6 10.29 6.03 -12.40
CA ILE A 6 10.01 5.35 -13.67
C ILE A 6 8.81 6.05 -14.34
N SER A 7 8.78 6.05 -15.67
CA SER A 7 7.72 6.74 -16.43
C SER A 7 7.20 5.84 -17.54
N PHE A 8 5.89 5.78 -17.70
CA PHE A 8 5.17 5.06 -18.73
C PHE A 8 3.78 5.69 -18.96
N ASN A 9 3.34 5.84 -20.20
CA ASN A 9 1.99 6.34 -20.56
C ASN A 9 1.54 7.57 -19.75
N ASP A 10 2.39 8.59 -19.66
CA ASP A 10 2.17 9.84 -18.89
C ASP A 10 2.05 9.64 -17.36
N VAL A 11 2.27 8.43 -16.86
CA VAL A 11 2.34 8.11 -15.43
C VAL A 11 3.80 8.08 -15.00
N HIS A 12 4.10 8.63 -13.84
CA HIS A 12 5.40 8.48 -13.18
C HIS A 12 5.21 7.90 -11.77
N ILE A 13 6.02 6.90 -11.46
CA ILE A 13 5.99 6.15 -10.20
C ILE A 13 7.36 6.24 -9.54
N CYS A 14 7.39 6.64 -8.29
CA CYS A 14 8.60 6.63 -7.48
C CYS A 14 8.82 5.25 -6.89
N THR A 15 10.03 4.74 -7.06
CA THR A 15 10.43 3.39 -6.65
C THR A 15 11.74 3.42 -5.89
N GLU A 16 11.97 2.42 -5.07
CA GLU A 16 13.27 2.14 -4.45
C GLU A 16 13.51 0.65 -4.39
N SER A 17 14.78 0.21 -4.50
CA SER A 17 15.11 -1.21 -4.42
C SER A 17 16.30 -1.47 -3.50
N PHE A 18 16.37 -2.69 -2.95
CA PHE A 18 17.39 -3.16 -2.03
C PHE A 18 17.88 -4.54 -2.46
N GLY A 19 19.17 -4.81 -2.27
CA GLY A 19 19.77 -6.08 -2.61
C GLY A 19 20.23 -6.18 -4.07
N ASP A 20 20.66 -7.39 -4.46
CA ASP A 20 21.15 -7.68 -5.82
C ASP A 20 19.95 -7.98 -6.73
N ASN A 21 19.90 -7.34 -7.91
CA ASN A 21 18.85 -7.54 -8.91
C ASN A 21 18.86 -8.92 -9.59
N ASN A 22 19.91 -9.71 -9.40
CA ASN A 22 19.97 -11.10 -9.83
C ASN A 22 19.25 -12.07 -8.88
N ASN A 23 18.90 -11.62 -7.69
CA ASN A 23 18.20 -12.43 -6.71
C ASN A 23 16.68 -12.49 -6.99
N PRO A 24 15.97 -13.50 -6.45
CA PRO A 24 14.51 -13.55 -6.50
C PRO A 24 13.90 -12.25 -5.97
N THR A 25 12.95 -11.68 -6.72
CA THR A 25 12.38 -10.36 -6.40
C THR A 25 11.16 -10.46 -5.51
N ILE A 26 11.10 -9.57 -4.50
CA ILE A 26 9.90 -9.27 -3.71
C ILE A 26 9.43 -7.85 -4.09
N LEU A 27 8.19 -7.72 -4.56
CA LEU A 27 7.53 -6.43 -4.78
C LEU A 27 6.61 -6.14 -3.59
N LEU A 28 6.79 -4.98 -2.95
CA LEU A 28 6.03 -4.52 -1.79
C LEU A 28 5.03 -3.45 -2.20
N ILE A 29 3.73 -3.72 -2.04
CA ILE A 29 2.62 -2.82 -2.38
C ILE A 29 1.98 -2.30 -1.10
N MET A 30 2.03 -0.98 -0.89
CA MET A 30 1.53 -0.36 0.34
C MET A 30 0.03 -0.17 0.31
N GLY A 31 -0.56 0.04 1.50
CA GLY A 31 -1.98 0.30 1.69
C GLY A 31 -2.41 1.70 1.29
N ALA A 32 -3.71 1.99 1.44
CA ALA A 32 -4.26 3.30 1.15
C ALA A 32 -3.69 4.39 2.06
N THR A 33 -3.54 5.58 1.51
CA THR A 33 -3.08 6.79 2.24
C THR A 33 -1.69 6.66 2.88
N ALA A 34 -0.82 5.86 2.29
CA ALA A 34 0.54 5.65 2.76
C ALA A 34 1.49 5.43 1.57
N SER A 35 2.64 6.06 1.59
CA SER A 35 3.67 5.88 0.58
C SER A 35 4.56 4.67 0.86
N MET A 36 5.51 4.40 0.00
CA MET A 36 6.41 3.25 0.12
C MET A 36 7.27 3.25 1.39
N ILE A 37 7.46 4.40 2.06
CA ILE A 37 8.30 4.49 3.26
C ILE A 37 7.70 3.75 4.46
N TYR A 38 6.40 3.45 4.45
CA TYR A 38 5.75 2.60 5.45
C TYR A 38 6.20 1.12 5.38
N TRP A 39 6.78 0.69 4.26
CA TRP A 39 7.68 -0.47 4.22
C TRP A 39 9.07 -0.01 4.65
N GLU A 40 9.29 0.07 5.96
CA GLU A 40 10.49 0.66 6.56
C GLU A 40 11.77 0.11 5.92
N GLU A 41 12.77 0.97 5.79
CA GLU A 41 14.04 0.64 5.13
C GLU A 41 14.73 -0.56 5.80
N ASP A 42 14.70 -0.64 7.14
CA ASP A 42 15.26 -1.77 7.89
C ASP A 42 14.57 -3.10 7.51
N PHE A 43 13.25 -3.08 7.37
CA PHE A 43 12.50 -4.25 6.91
C PHE A 43 12.94 -4.69 5.51
N CYS A 44 13.06 -3.75 4.58
CA CYS A 44 13.52 -4.03 3.21
C CYS A 44 14.96 -4.57 3.20
N LYS A 45 15.86 -3.96 3.97
CA LYS A 45 17.25 -4.42 4.13
C LYS A 45 17.32 -5.83 4.73
N ARG A 46 16.51 -6.13 5.74
CA ARG A 46 16.47 -7.48 6.34
C ARG A 46 16.04 -8.54 5.32
N LEU A 47 15.09 -8.25 4.45
CA LEU A 47 14.74 -9.15 3.35
C LEU A 47 15.87 -9.28 2.33
N SER A 48 16.55 -8.18 1.99
CA SER A 48 17.68 -8.23 1.06
C SER A 48 18.87 -9.02 1.60
N TYR A 49 19.14 -8.95 2.90
CA TYR A 49 20.18 -9.79 3.56
C TYR A 49 19.83 -11.29 3.58
N LYS A 50 18.55 -11.63 3.35
CA LYS A 50 18.10 -13.02 3.14
C LYS A 50 18.23 -13.49 1.68
N GLY A 51 18.83 -12.70 0.81
CA GLY A 51 19.07 -13.05 -0.57
C GLY A 51 17.91 -12.70 -1.52
N PHE A 52 17.12 -11.68 -1.20
CA PHE A 52 16.09 -11.16 -2.09
C PHE A 52 16.47 -9.81 -2.69
N HIS A 53 16.02 -9.58 -3.92
CA HIS A 53 15.91 -8.24 -4.47
C HIS A 53 14.55 -7.67 -4.06
N VAL A 54 14.52 -6.60 -3.27
CA VAL A 54 13.29 -6.03 -2.73
C VAL A 54 13.00 -4.71 -3.44
N ILE A 55 11.79 -4.58 -3.97
CA ILE A 55 11.31 -3.34 -4.60
C ILE A 55 10.12 -2.83 -3.80
N ARG A 56 10.14 -1.54 -3.42
CA ARG A 56 8.98 -0.81 -2.90
C ARG A 56 8.70 0.40 -3.80
N TYR A 57 7.46 0.85 -3.85
CA TYR A 57 7.09 1.99 -4.67
C TYR A 57 5.91 2.75 -4.08
N ASP A 58 5.79 4.02 -4.45
CA ASP A 58 4.64 4.85 -4.13
C ASP A 58 3.51 4.53 -5.13
N ASN A 59 2.34 4.16 -4.64
CA ASN A 59 1.15 4.14 -5.47
C ASN A 59 0.85 5.55 -6.01
N ARG A 60 0.04 5.67 -7.07
CA ARG A 60 -0.50 6.97 -7.50
C ARG A 60 -1.10 7.70 -6.29
N ASP A 61 -1.03 9.00 -6.27
CA ASP A 61 -1.51 9.87 -5.18
C ASP A 61 -0.77 9.73 -3.84
N THR A 62 0.41 9.10 -3.82
CA THR A 62 1.26 9.05 -2.62
C THR A 62 2.71 9.40 -2.92
N GLY A 63 3.40 9.89 -1.92
CA GLY A 63 4.83 10.17 -1.95
C GLY A 63 5.25 11.05 -3.11
N LYS A 64 6.15 10.57 -3.96
CA LYS A 64 6.68 11.27 -5.14
C LYS A 64 6.14 10.75 -6.46
N SER A 65 5.17 9.85 -6.43
CA SER A 65 4.46 9.40 -7.63
C SER A 65 3.48 10.46 -8.14
N ILE A 66 2.92 10.24 -9.33
CA ILE A 66 1.91 11.12 -9.92
C ILE A 66 0.75 11.35 -8.95
N THR A 67 0.27 12.58 -8.87
CA THR A 67 -0.86 12.97 -8.05
C THR A 67 -1.97 13.58 -8.91
N TYR A 68 -3.21 13.35 -8.51
CA TYR A 68 -4.40 13.87 -9.15
C TYR A 68 -5.11 14.87 -8.23
N GLU A 69 -5.99 15.68 -8.78
CA GLU A 69 -6.80 16.59 -7.97
C GLU A 69 -7.66 15.79 -6.98
N TYR A 70 -7.72 16.27 -5.74
CA TYR A 70 -8.57 15.63 -4.72
C TYR A 70 -10.04 15.58 -5.17
N GLY A 71 -10.65 14.41 -5.08
CA GLY A 71 -12.00 14.14 -5.53
C GLY A 71 -12.10 13.62 -6.97
N HIS A 72 -11.00 13.66 -7.74
CA HIS A 72 -10.98 13.29 -9.16
C HIS A 72 -9.86 12.30 -9.49
N PRO A 73 -9.83 11.09 -8.88
CA PRO A 73 -8.86 10.06 -9.26
C PRO A 73 -9.17 9.57 -10.68
N GLU A 74 -8.26 9.83 -11.60
CA GLU A 74 -8.39 9.41 -13.00
C GLU A 74 -7.83 8.00 -13.22
N TYR A 75 -8.02 7.11 -12.25
CA TYR A 75 -7.54 5.74 -12.28
C TYR A 75 -8.40 4.80 -11.44
N THR A 76 -8.25 3.52 -11.66
CA THR A 76 -8.97 2.42 -11.02
C THR A 76 -8.00 1.49 -10.26
N PHE A 77 -8.55 0.50 -9.55
CA PHE A 77 -7.73 -0.58 -8.98
C PHE A 77 -7.04 -1.43 -10.06
N GLU A 78 -7.59 -1.52 -11.25
CA GLU A 78 -6.96 -2.22 -12.37
C GLU A 78 -5.72 -1.47 -12.84
N ASP A 79 -5.78 -0.15 -12.94
CA ASP A 79 -4.63 0.68 -13.28
C ASP A 79 -3.50 0.54 -12.25
N LEU A 80 -3.83 0.46 -10.94
CA LEU A 80 -2.82 0.22 -9.90
C LEU A 80 -2.19 -1.17 -10.00
N ALA A 81 -2.95 -2.17 -10.46
CA ALA A 81 -2.39 -3.49 -10.73
C ALA A 81 -1.47 -3.48 -11.97
N ASP A 82 -1.83 -2.70 -12.99
CA ASP A 82 -0.98 -2.49 -14.18
C ASP A 82 0.31 -1.75 -13.80
N ASP A 83 0.22 -0.74 -12.93
CA ASP A 83 1.40 -0.03 -12.40
C ASP A 83 2.39 -0.98 -11.71
N ALA A 84 1.89 -1.94 -10.92
CA ALA A 84 2.75 -2.94 -10.27
C ALA A 84 3.53 -3.77 -11.29
N ILE A 85 2.93 -4.10 -12.44
CA ILE A 85 3.61 -4.79 -13.55
C ILE A 85 4.62 -3.86 -14.23
N GLN A 86 4.28 -2.59 -14.47
CA GLN A 86 5.21 -1.61 -15.03
C GLN A 86 6.44 -1.39 -14.13
N VAL A 87 6.25 -1.45 -12.81
CA VAL A 87 7.38 -1.43 -11.86
C VAL A 87 8.28 -2.64 -12.09
N LEU A 88 7.73 -3.86 -12.17
CA LEU A 88 8.54 -5.06 -12.47
C LEU A 88 9.27 -4.94 -13.79
N ASP A 89 8.61 -4.46 -14.84
CA ASP A 89 9.20 -4.29 -16.18
C ASP A 89 10.36 -3.29 -16.18
N ALA A 90 10.22 -2.17 -15.47
CA ALA A 90 11.27 -1.16 -15.32
C ALA A 90 12.53 -1.69 -14.62
N TYR A 91 12.37 -2.71 -13.77
CA TYR A 91 13.47 -3.43 -13.12
C TYR A 91 13.90 -4.70 -13.89
N LYS A 92 13.30 -4.98 -15.03
CA LYS A 92 13.55 -6.17 -15.87
C LYS A 92 13.29 -7.49 -15.12
N VAL A 93 12.28 -7.49 -14.27
CA VAL A 93 11.86 -8.64 -13.46
C VAL A 93 10.75 -9.37 -14.19
N ASP A 94 10.98 -10.61 -14.61
CA ASP A 94 9.96 -11.44 -15.28
C ASP A 94 8.86 -11.87 -14.30
N LYS A 95 9.24 -12.38 -13.13
CA LYS A 95 8.32 -12.87 -12.09
C LYS A 95 8.77 -12.43 -10.70
N ALA A 96 7.81 -12.15 -9.83
CA ALA A 96 8.09 -11.73 -8.45
C ALA A 96 7.21 -12.42 -7.41
N HIS A 97 7.68 -12.45 -6.18
CA HIS A 97 6.86 -12.60 -4.98
C HIS A 97 6.20 -11.25 -4.71
N ILE A 98 4.87 -11.20 -4.59
CA ILE A 98 4.15 -9.94 -4.39
C ILE A 98 3.58 -9.91 -2.98
N VAL A 99 3.88 -8.86 -2.24
CA VAL A 99 3.41 -8.65 -0.88
C VAL A 99 2.57 -7.39 -0.85
N GLY A 100 1.31 -7.52 -0.47
CA GLY A 100 0.39 -6.38 -0.41
C GLY A 100 -0.26 -6.23 0.96
N MET A 101 -0.28 -4.99 1.45
CA MET A 101 -0.91 -4.63 2.71
C MET A 101 -2.21 -3.85 2.46
N SER A 102 -3.33 -4.23 3.09
CA SER A 102 -4.61 -3.53 2.99
C SER A 102 -5.03 -3.31 1.53
N MET A 103 -5.13 -2.06 1.05
CA MET A 103 -5.34 -1.73 -0.37
C MET A 103 -4.31 -2.42 -1.28
N GLY A 104 -3.04 -2.46 -0.87
CA GLY A 104 -2.00 -3.20 -1.61
C GLY A 104 -2.30 -4.69 -1.74
N GLY A 105 -2.98 -5.30 -0.75
CA GLY A 105 -3.44 -6.68 -0.84
C GLY A 105 -4.59 -6.85 -1.84
N ILE A 106 -5.46 -5.85 -2.03
CA ILE A 106 -6.46 -5.83 -3.10
C ILE A 106 -5.76 -5.81 -4.46
N ILE A 107 -4.80 -4.89 -4.62
CA ILE A 107 -3.98 -4.78 -5.85
C ILE A 107 -3.27 -6.11 -6.13
N THR A 108 -2.66 -6.73 -5.12
CA THR A 108 -1.97 -8.02 -5.23
C THR A 108 -2.89 -9.14 -5.73
N GLN A 109 -4.13 -9.20 -5.24
CA GLN A 109 -5.12 -10.18 -5.72
C GLN A 109 -5.49 -9.93 -7.19
N ILE A 110 -5.66 -8.67 -7.59
CA ILE A 110 -5.92 -8.30 -8.99
C ILE A 110 -4.73 -8.68 -9.88
N VAL A 111 -3.50 -8.38 -9.45
CA VAL A 111 -2.28 -8.79 -10.19
C VAL A 111 -2.23 -10.31 -10.37
N ALA A 112 -2.51 -11.08 -9.33
CA ALA A 112 -2.49 -12.54 -9.42
C ALA A 112 -3.57 -13.11 -10.37
N LEU A 113 -4.72 -12.44 -10.49
CA LEU A 113 -5.79 -12.83 -11.40
C LEU A 113 -5.56 -12.37 -12.84
N LYS A 114 -5.04 -11.15 -13.02
CA LYS A 114 -4.83 -10.55 -14.35
C LYS A 114 -3.52 -10.99 -14.98
N TYR A 115 -2.49 -11.19 -14.18
CA TYR A 115 -1.12 -11.47 -14.61
C TYR A 115 -0.51 -12.72 -13.94
N PRO A 116 -1.19 -13.89 -13.92
CA PRO A 116 -0.74 -15.06 -13.16
C PRO A 116 0.68 -15.52 -13.52
N ASN A 117 1.10 -15.30 -14.77
CA ASN A 117 2.44 -15.67 -15.26
C ASN A 117 3.55 -14.75 -14.72
N ARG A 118 3.21 -13.61 -14.10
CA ARG A 118 4.16 -12.65 -13.53
C ARG A 118 4.34 -12.84 -12.00
N VAL A 119 3.58 -13.77 -11.39
CA VAL A 119 3.52 -13.98 -9.95
C VAL A 119 4.09 -15.32 -9.56
N LEU A 120 5.06 -15.33 -8.63
CA LEU A 120 5.59 -16.54 -8.01
C LEU A 120 4.74 -16.96 -6.80
N THR A 121 4.48 -16.03 -5.90
CA THR A 121 3.65 -16.20 -4.70
C THR A 121 3.01 -14.87 -4.34
N ILE A 122 1.94 -14.89 -3.54
CA ILE A 122 1.39 -13.68 -2.94
C ILE A 122 1.38 -13.78 -1.42
N SER A 123 1.61 -12.63 -0.75
CA SER A 123 1.40 -12.47 0.68
C SER A 123 0.40 -11.35 0.91
N LEU A 124 -0.72 -11.68 1.53
CA LEU A 124 -1.85 -10.79 1.79
C LEU A 124 -1.85 -10.40 3.27
N ILE A 125 -1.55 -9.13 3.56
CA ILE A 125 -1.42 -8.63 4.93
C ILE A 125 -2.57 -7.68 5.23
N MET A 126 -3.36 -7.96 6.28
CA MET A 126 -4.51 -7.17 6.75
C MET A 126 -5.37 -6.62 5.59
N THR A 127 -5.84 -7.50 4.72
CA THR A 127 -6.63 -7.19 3.54
C THR A 127 -7.87 -8.07 3.43
N SER A 128 -8.73 -7.77 2.46
CA SER A 128 -10.00 -8.46 2.26
C SER A 128 -10.26 -8.69 0.77
N ASN A 129 -11.17 -9.62 0.47
CA ASN A 129 -11.81 -9.73 -0.83
C ASN A 129 -13.22 -9.10 -0.85
N PHE A 130 -13.62 -8.43 0.24
CA PHE A 130 -14.93 -7.80 0.43
C PHE A 130 -16.13 -8.70 0.19
N ASN A 131 -16.00 -10.00 0.42
CA ASN A 131 -17.14 -10.91 0.34
C ASN A 131 -18.21 -10.51 1.36
N SER A 132 -19.46 -10.49 0.96
CA SER A 132 -20.59 -10.08 1.80
C SER A 132 -20.83 -10.97 3.03
N SER A 133 -20.26 -12.18 3.05
CA SER A 133 -20.33 -13.10 4.19
C SER A 133 -19.30 -12.80 5.29
N LEU A 134 -18.34 -11.91 5.03
CA LEU A 134 -17.32 -11.53 6.01
C LEU A 134 -17.93 -10.69 7.16
N PRO A 135 -17.32 -10.71 8.35
CA PRO A 135 -17.76 -9.88 9.46
C PRO A 135 -17.79 -8.39 9.09
N LYS A 136 -18.65 -7.64 9.77
CA LYS A 136 -18.73 -6.19 9.57
C LYS A 136 -17.62 -5.49 10.33
N LYS A 137 -17.15 -4.37 9.78
CA LYS A 137 -16.23 -3.45 10.46
C LYS A 137 -16.75 -3.05 11.85
N ASN A 138 -15.85 -2.79 12.79
CA ASN A 138 -16.22 -2.26 14.08
C ASN A 138 -16.78 -0.83 13.93
N SER A 139 -18.07 -0.65 14.25
CA SER A 139 -18.76 0.63 14.04
C SER A 139 -18.14 1.76 14.87
N LYS A 140 -17.76 1.51 16.12
CA LYS A 140 -17.15 2.52 16.99
C LYS A 140 -15.82 3.03 16.45
N VAL A 141 -14.98 2.10 15.93
CA VAL A 141 -13.71 2.50 15.31
C VAL A 141 -13.95 3.27 14.00
N THR A 142 -14.91 2.84 13.21
CA THR A 142 -15.28 3.53 11.96
C THR A 142 -15.82 4.94 12.24
N GLU A 143 -16.64 5.11 13.26
CA GLU A 143 -17.16 6.41 13.73
C GLU A 143 -16.01 7.31 14.21
N SER A 144 -15.14 6.80 15.10
CA SER A 144 -13.99 7.56 15.60
C SER A 144 -13.03 8.01 14.49
N LEU A 145 -12.81 7.17 13.48
CA LEU A 145 -12.03 7.54 12.30
C LEU A 145 -12.74 8.59 11.45
N GLY A 146 -14.06 8.51 11.32
CA GLY A 146 -14.88 9.46 10.56
C GLY A 146 -14.95 10.85 11.19
N GLU A 147 -14.70 10.97 12.49
CA GLU A 147 -14.63 12.24 13.20
C GLU A 147 -13.30 12.98 12.98
N LEU A 148 -12.24 12.25 12.59
CA LEU A 148 -10.94 12.85 12.31
C LEU A 148 -10.98 13.62 10.99
N LYS A 149 -10.54 14.87 11.00
CA LYS A 149 -10.45 15.71 9.79
C LYS A 149 -9.16 16.52 9.78
N ILE A 150 -8.64 16.74 8.61
CA ILE A 150 -7.55 17.69 8.36
C ILE A 150 -8.15 18.90 7.68
N GLU A 151 -8.21 20.02 8.40
CA GLU A 151 -8.75 21.29 7.88
C GLU A 151 -7.75 22.00 6.96
N ASN A 152 -6.47 21.80 7.21
CA ASN A 152 -5.40 22.45 6.46
C ASN A 152 -4.24 21.48 6.25
N TRP A 153 -4.15 20.92 5.06
CA TRP A 153 -3.11 19.99 4.64
C TRP A 153 -1.71 20.61 4.51
N GLN A 154 -1.61 21.94 4.53
CA GLN A 154 -0.33 22.69 4.53
C GLN A 154 0.24 22.86 5.94
N ASN A 155 -0.54 22.60 6.97
CA ASN A 155 -0.09 22.72 8.36
C ASN A 155 0.48 21.37 8.83
N LYS A 156 1.81 21.26 8.81
CA LYS A 156 2.55 20.04 9.15
C LYS A 156 2.14 19.47 10.52
N ASP A 157 2.08 20.31 11.55
CA ASP A 157 1.77 19.85 12.91
C ASP A 157 0.36 19.25 13.02
N LYS A 158 -0.64 19.89 12.40
CA LYS A 158 -2.02 19.37 12.39
C LYS A 158 -2.15 18.08 11.59
N VAL A 159 -1.44 17.96 10.49
CA VAL A 159 -1.41 16.75 9.68
C VAL A 159 -0.79 15.60 10.46
N ILE A 160 0.35 15.83 11.09
CA ILE A 160 1.02 14.81 11.91
C ILE A 160 0.15 14.40 13.09
N GLU A 161 -0.49 15.36 13.78
CA GLU A 161 -1.41 15.08 14.89
C GLU A 161 -2.60 14.20 14.44
N TYR A 162 -3.16 14.46 13.25
CA TYR A 162 -4.20 13.63 12.65
C TYR A 162 -3.73 12.19 12.47
N PHE A 163 -2.55 11.98 11.86
CA PHE A 163 -2.03 10.64 11.62
C PHE A 163 -1.65 9.91 12.91
N ILE A 164 -1.19 10.61 13.93
CA ILE A 164 -0.95 10.03 15.26
C ILE A 164 -2.26 9.54 15.87
N LYS A 165 -3.32 10.36 15.86
CA LYS A 165 -4.65 9.97 16.34
C LYS A 165 -5.20 8.77 15.58
N LYS A 166 -5.13 8.80 14.24
CA LYS A 166 -5.55 7.71 13.37
C LYS A 166 -4.82 6.41 13.69
N SER A 167 -3.49 6.46 13.79
CA SER A 167 -2.66 5.31 14.10
C SER A 167 -2.95 4.73 15.49
N LYS A 168 -3.17 5.60 16.48
CA LYS A 168 -3.54 5.17 17.84
C LYS A 168 -4.86 4.41 17.87
N ILE A 169 -5.87 4.87 17.13
CA ILE A 169 -7.15 4.17 16.99
C ILE A 169 -6.95 2.78 16.35
N LEU A 170 -6.05 2.66 15.37
CA LEU A 170 -5.81 1.44 14.62
C LEU A 170 -4.88 0.44 15.33
N THR A 171 -4.08 0.88 16.30
CA THR A 171 -3.10 0.01 16.99
C THR A 171 -3.78 -1.11 17.78
N GLY A 172 -5.02 -0.90 18.20
CA GLY A 172 -5.76 -1.87 19.03
C GLY A 172 -5.33 -1.85 20.51
N PRO A 173 -6.13 -2.45 21.40
CA PRO A 173 -5.97 -2.29 22.84
C PRO A 173 -4.85 -3.13 23.45
N LYS A 174 -4.32 -4.12 22.73
CA LYS A 174 -3.31 -5.07 23.23
C LYS A 174 -1.87 -4.69 22.87
N HIS A 175 -1.69 -3.67 22.03
CA HIS A 175 -0.38 -3.27 21.57
C HIS A 175 0.02 -1.93 22.17
N VAL A 176 1.31 -1.79 22.47
CA VAL A 176 1.89 -0.51 22.89
C VAL A 176 1.95 0.41 21.66
N PHE A 177 1.35 1.58 21.79
CA PHE A 177 1.41 2.60 20.75
C PHE A 177 2.73 3.38 20.87
N ASP A 178 3.54 3.32 19.83
CA ASP A 178 4.81 4.05 19.72
C ASP A 178 4.57 5.37 18.97
N GLU A 179 4.24 6.42 19.73
CA GLU A 179 3.94 7.74 19.18
C GLU A 179 5.16 8.36 18.51
N GLU A 180 6.37 8.19 19.06
CA GLU A 180 7.58 8.79 18.49
C GLU A 180 7.90 8.19 17.11
N LYS A 181 7.75 6.89 16.96
CA LYS A 181 7.91 6.21 15.68
C LYS A 181 6.89 6.69 14.66
N VAL A 182 5.62 6.78 15.05
CA VAL A 182 4.53 7.24 14.17
C VAL A 182 4.75 8.70 13.78
N ARG A 183 5.15 9.55 14.70
CA ARG A 183 5.45 10.96 14.44
C ARG A 183 6.56 11.09 13.40
N ARG A 184 7.72 10.48 13.66
CA ARG A 184 8.87 10.54 12.74
C ARG A 184 8.52 10.08 11.32
N LEU A 185 7.78 8.97 11.21
CA LEU A 185 7.37 8.44 9.90
C LEU A 185 6.45 9.41 9.16
N ASN A 186 5.52 10.05 9.88
CA ASN A 186 4.60 11.01 9.25
C ASN A 186 5.25 12.37 8.97
N GLU A 187 6.28 12.76 9.72
CA GLU A 187 7.13 13.92 9.38
C GLU A 187 7.87 13.67 8.06
N GLU A 188 8.45 12.50 7.89
CA GLU A 188 9.12 12.11 6.65
C GLU A 188 8.13 12.03 5.48
N GLU A 189 6.95 11.44 5.70
CA GLU A 189 5.88 11.38 4.69
C GLU A 189 5.45 12.78 4.24
N PHE A 190 5.23 13.70 5.19
CA PHE A 190 4.84 15.08 4.90
C PHE A 190 5.89 15.82 4.07
N ASP A 191 7.16 15.72 4.48
CA ASP A 191 8.27 16.41 3.82
C ASP A 191 8.58 15.82 2.43
N ARG A 192 8.23 14.53 2.23
CA ARG A 192 8.51 13.80 1.01
C ARG A 192 7.42 13.91 -0.05
N ALA A 193 6.17 14.06 0.36
CA ALA A 193 5.02 14.01 -0.53
C ALA A 193 4.95 15.20 -1.50
N SER A 194 4.69 14.94 -2.78
CA SER A 194 4.45 15.98 -3.79
C SER A 194 3.13 16.71 -3.54
N ASN A 195 2.08 15.96 -3.16
CA ASN A 195 0.77 16.48 -2.76
C ASN A 195 0.15 15.49 -1.75
N LEU A 196 0.28 15.80 -0.46
CA LEU A 196 -0.17 14.87 0.57
C LEU A 196 -1.69 14.67 0.59
N GLN A 197 -2.47 15.69 0.25
CA GLN A 197 -3.94 15.59 0.25
C GLN A 197 -4.46 14.60 -0.79
N SER A 198 -3.75 14.43 -1.92
CA SER A 198 -4.20 13.54 -2.99
C SER A 198 -4.36 12.08 -2.54
N MET A 199 -3.68 11.65 -1.47
CA MET A 199 -3.82 10.30 -0.93
C MET A 199 -5.27 9.93 -0.53
N GLU A 200 -6.11 10.91 -0.23
CA GLU A 200 -7.54 10.71 0.06
C GLU A 200 -8.32 10.18 -1.16
N ASN A 201 -7.80 10.35 -2.39
CA ASN A 201 -8.36 9.76 -3.59
C ASN A 201 -8.44 8.23 -3.52
N HIS A 202 -7.57 7.58 -2.74
CA HIS A 202 -7.62 6.13 -2.55
C HIS A 202 -8.97 5.63 -2.00
N GLY A 203 -9.70 6.47 -1.27
CA GLY A 203 -11.06 6.17 -0.81
C GLY A 203 -12.13 6.24 -1.91
N LEU A 204 -11.82 6.84 -3.05
CA LEU A 204 -12.76 7.12 -4.15
C LEU A 204 -12.60 6.18 -5.34
N ILE A 205 -11.45 5.50 -5.47
CA ILE A 205 -11.18 4.59 -6.59
C ILE A 205 -12.14 3.40 -6.62
N ARG A 206 -12.38 2.88 -7.81
CA ARG A 206 -13.35 1.81 -8.10
C ARG A 206 -12.69 0.67 -8.89
N GLY A 207 -13.46 -0.36 -9.21
CA GLY A 207 -13.04 -1.42 -10.14
C GLY A 207 -12.57 -2.73 -9.48
N TRP A 208 -12.46 -2.82 -8.16
CA TRP A 208 -12.02 -4.03 -7.47
C TRP A 208 -13.04 -5.18 -7.52
N GLY A 209 -14.35 -4.89 -7.57
CA GLY A 209 -15.41 -5.90 -7.39
C GLY A 209 -15.40 -7.01 -8.44
N LEU A 210 -15.07 -6.68 -9.70
CA LEU A 210 -14.97 -7.67 -10.78
C LEU A 210 -13.89 -8.74 -10.50
N TYR A 211 -12.77 -8.32 -9.94
CA TYR A 211 -11.66 -9.23 -9.65
C TYR A 211 -11.85 -9.96 -8.32
N LEU A 212 -12.24 -9.26 -7.28
CA LEU A 212 -12.31 -9.87 -5.93
C LEU A 212 -13.43 -10.92 -5.79
N SER A 213 -14.43 -10.89 -6.66
CA SER A 213 -15.42 -11.99 -6.76
C SER A 213 -14.82 -13.31 -7.30
N ARG A 214 -13.63 -13.24 -7.89
CA ARG A 214 -12.93 -14.36 -8.56
C ARG A 214 -11.68 -14.84 -7.79
N THR A 215 -11.54 -14.48 -6.53
CA THR A 215 -10.35 -14.85 -5.72
C THR A 215 -10.13 -16.36 -5.60
N SER A 216 -11.17 -17.17 -5.77
CA SER A 216 -11.07 -18.65 -5.85
C SER A 216 -10.28 -19.14 -7.09
N GLU A 217 -10.06 -18.30 -8.09
CA GLU A 217 -9.28 -18.62 -9.30
C GLU A 217 -7.78 -18.36 -9.12
N ILE A 218 -7.36 -17.79 -7.98
CA ILE A 218 -5.94 -17.56 -7.69
C ILE A 218 -5.27 -18.91 -7.45
N ASN A 219 -4.32 -19.27 -8.34
CA ASN A 219 -3.64 -20.57 -8.32
C ASN A 219 -2.16 -20.50 -7.92
N VAL A 220 -1.72 -19.36 -7.34
CA VAL A 220 -0.34 -19.22 -6.85
C VAL A 220 -0.29 -19.48 -5.33
N PRO A 221 0.84 -19.97 -4.79
CA PRO A 221 0.99 -20.11 -3.35
C PRO A 221 0.70 -18.79 -2.63
N THR A 222 -0.19 -18.85 -1.66
CA THR A 222 -0.74 -17.67 -0.98
C THR A 222 -0.50 -17.75 0.53
N LEU A 223 0.13 -16.73 1.11
CA LEU A 223 0.23 -16.52 2.55
C LEU A 223 -0.75 -15.41 2.96
N VAL A 224 -1.55 -15.67 3.99
CA VAL A 224 -2.43 -14.68 4.60
C VAL A 224 -1.93 -14.38 6.01
N ILE A 225 -1.71 -13.08 6.30
CA ILE A 225 -1.33 -12.59 7.62
C ILE A 225 -2.38 -11.58 8.07
N HIS A 226 -3.05 -11.88 9.18
CA HIS A 226 -4.15 -11.04 9.66
C HIS A 226 -4.18 -10.98 11.19
N GLY A 227 -4.50 -9.82 11.71
CA GLY A 227 -4.71 -9.63 13.15
C GLY A 227 -6.09 -10.12 13.56
N THR A 228 -6.17 -10.96 14.61
CA THR A 228 -7.47 -11.47 15.11
C THR A 228 -8.37 -10.39 15.72
N GLU A 229 -7.84 -9.19 15.92
CA GLU A 229 -8.55 -8.02 16.47
C GLU A 229 -8.52 -6.82 15.53
N ASP A 230 -8.30 -7.06 14.23
CA ASP A 230 -8.33 -5.99 13.25
C ASP A 230 -9.73 -5.33 13.24
N PRO A 231 -9.83 -4.04 13.59
CA PRO A 231 -11.13 -3.39 13.73
C PRO A 231 -11.70 -2.90 12.39
N ILE A 232 -10.88 -2.85 11.35
CA ILE A 232 -11.23 -2.30 10.03
C ILE A 232 -11.49 -3.41 9.02
N ILE A 233 -10.70 -4.46 9.08
CA ILE A 233 -10.82 -5.64 8.22
C ILE A 233 -10.88 -6.85 9.15
N PRO A 234 -12.06 -7.14 9.71
CA PRO A 234 -12.24 -8.23 10.67
C PRO A 234 -12.24 -9.60 10.00
#